data_8dc80d20f5d5781398ae720d716cc216
#
_entry.id   8dc80d20f5d5781398ae720d716cc216
#
_cell.length_a   1.000
_cell.length_b   1.000
_cell.length_c   1.000
_cell.angle_alpha   90.00
_cell.angle_beta   90.00
_cell.angle_gamma   90.00
#
_symmetry.space_group_name_H-M   'P 1'
#
loop_
_entity.id
_entity.type
_entity.pdbx_description
1 polymer ?
#
loop_
_entity_poly.entity_id
_entity_poly.type
_entity_poly.pdbx_seq_one_letter_code
_entity_poly.pdbx_strand_id
1 'polypeptide(L)'
;MMETMPRMPAVLTTHDVYHEDWIRFMQDLTNAWLGRLPIPEAAKQAGRVPKRSTVAADLVELWNSSFFIPRGVELMVYKGRERRNGQYAGRLDMDLPGFNLTADDITDSDSELTEGDSEDDYVPPGGVRYGNYGGVYGRQDPTTVEGREARMRRKEIEEEEKKKRREKKLRRKLRELERRYTLYLTCLTPTPGYA
;
A
#
# COMPACT_ATOMS: atom_id res chain seq x y z
N MET A 1 -21.17 8.82 -4.41
CA MET A 1 -19.83 8.77 -5.00
C MET A 1 -19.79 7.52 -5.87
N MET A 2 -19.84 7.66 -7.19
CA MET A 2 -19.67 6.52 -8.11
C MET A 2 -18.18 6.23 -8.13
N GLU A 3 -17.74 5.21 -7.40
CA GLU A 3 -16.42 4.65 -7.59
C GLU A 3 -16.32 4.20 -9.03
N THR A 4 -15.44 4.82 -9.79
CA THR A 4 -15.20 4.46 -11.18
C THR A 4 -14.63 3.04 -11.21
N MET A 5 -15.40 2.13 -11.80
CA MET A 5 -14.98 0.75 -12.00
C MET A 5 -13.61 0.74 -12.71
N PRO A 6 -12.63 -0.04 -12.23
CA PRO A 6 -11.31 -0.07 -12.85
C PRO A 6 -11.41 -0.58 -14.28
N ARG A 7 -10.66 0.08 -15.15
CA ARG A 7 -10.59 -0.26 -16.57
C ARG A 7 -10.07 -1.68 -16.74
N MET A 8 -10.67 -2.42 -17.67
CA MET A 8 -10.18 -3.74 -18.04
C MET A 8 -8.75 -3.64 -18.60
N PRO A 9 -7.78 -4.43 -18.09
CA PRO A 9 -6.45 -4.51 -18.68
C PRO A 9 -6.49 -4.99 -20.13
N ALA A 10 -5.77 -4.31 -21.03
CA ALA A 10 -5.79 -4.62 -22.47
C ALA A 10 -5.33 -6.06 -22.78
N VAL A 11 -4.44 -6.63 -21.98
CA VAL A 11 -3.96 -8.01 -22.15
C VAL A 11 -5.08 -9.05 -22.04
N LEU A 12 -6.18 -8.77 -21.37
CA LEU A 12 -7.28 -9.70 -21.20
C LEU A 12 -8.00 -10.01 -22.52
N THR A 13 -8.01 -9.08 -23.46
CA THR A 13 -8.62 -9.31 -24.79
C THR A 13 -7.91 -10.37 -25.60
N THR A 14 -6.59 -10.57 -25.39
CA THR A 14 -5.83 -11.64 -26.05
C THR A 14 -6.09 -13.03 -25.46
N HIS A 15 -6.82 -13.07 -24.35
CA HIS A 15 -7.22 -14.29 -23.63
C HIS A 15 -8.73 -14.54 -23.69
N ASP A 16 -9.42 -14.04 -24.70
CA ASP A 16 -10.89 -14.18 -24.87
C ASP A 16 -11.70 -13.75 -23.65
N VAL A 17 -11.22 -12.74 -22.93
CA VAL A 17 -11.95 -12.08 -21.85
C VAL A 17 -12.51 -10.77 -22.39
N TYR A 18 -13.82 -10.65 -22.45
CA TYR A 18 -14.50 -9.47 -22.95
C TYR A 18 -14.83 -8.46 -21.85
N HIS A 19 -15.12 -7.26 -22.27
CA HIS A 19 -15.42 -6.16 -21.35
C HIS A 19 -16.63 -6.47 -20.43
N GLU A 20 -17.62 -7.16 -20.94
CA GLU A 20 -18.80 -7.55 -20.17
C GLU A 20 -18.47 -8.55 -19.05
N ASP A 21 -17.58 -9.51 -19.33
CA ASP A 21 -17.10 -10.48 -18.35
C ASP A 21 -16.33 -9.79 -17.23
N TRP A 22 -15.49 -8.83 -17.61
CA TRP A 22 -14.75 -8.02 -16.65
C TRP A 22 -15.67 -7.21 -15.75
N ILE A 23 -16.69 -6.55 -16.32
CA ILE A 23 -17.69 -5.81 -15.55
C ILE A 23 -18.42 -6.73 -14.57
N ARG A 24 -18.86 -7.91 -15.03
CA ARG A 24 -19.54 -8.89 -14.18
C ARG A 24 -18.65 -9.33 -13.03
N PHE A 25 -17.42 -9.72 -13.32
CA PHE A 25 -16.43 -10.07 -12.30
C PHE A 25 -16.25 -8.96 -11.27
N MET A 26 -16.05 -7.72 -11.70
CA MET A 26 -15.84 -6.57 -10.81
C MET A 26 -17.07 -6.23 -9.97
N GLN A 27 -18.28 -6.44 -10.52
CA GLN A 27 -19.52 -6.30 -9.77
C GLN A 27 -19.64 -7.36 -8.67
N ASP A 28 -19.35 -8.62 -9.01
CA ASP A 28 -19.36 -9.73 -8.05
C ASP A 28 -18.32 -9.50 -6.94
N LEU A 29 -17.12 -9.09 -7.31
CA LEU A 29 -16.05 -8.77 -6.34
C LEU A 29 -16.46 -7.61 -5.42
N THR A 30 -17.09 -6.58 -5.97
CA THR A 30 -17.60 -5.45 -5.19
C THR A 30 -18.69 -5.91 -4.22
N ASN A 31 -19.62 -6.75 -4.67
CA ASN A 31 -20.68 -7.30 -3.83
C ASN A 31 -20.13 -8.19 -2.71
N ALA A 32 -19.11 -9.01 -3.01
CA ALA A 32 -18.40 -9.80 -2.00
C ALA A 32 -17.75 -8.90 -0.94
N TRP A 33 -17.05 -7.85 -1.38
CA TRP A 33 -16.38 -6.91 -0.49
C TRP A 33 -17.34 -6.10 0.37
N LEU A 34 -18.50 -5.72 -0.17
CA LEU A 34 -19.56 -5.02 0.56
C LEU A 34 -20.37 -5.95 1.47
N GLY A 35 -20.17 -7.28 1.37
CA GLY A 35 -20.93 -8.27 2.12
C GLY A 35 -22.37 -8.42 1.63
N ARG A 36 -22.62 -8.14 0.35
CA ARG A 36 -23.94 -8.28 -0.29
C ARG A 36 -24.21 -9.67 -0.86
N LEU A 37 -23.17 -10.52 -0.92
CA LEU A 37 -23.34 -11.91 -1.33
C LEU A 37 -24.04 -12.72 -0.23
N PRO A 38 -24.91 -13.69 -0.61
CA PRO A 38 -25.53 -14.58 0.35
C PRO A 38 -24.47 -15.38 1.10
N ILE A 39 -24.61 -15.45 2.43
CA ILE A 39 -23.72 -16.25 3.27
C ILE A 39 -24.10 -17.72 3.08
N PRO A 40 -23.12 -18.60 2.77
CA PRO A 40 -23.38 -20.04 2.66
C PRO A 40 -24.01 -20.60 3.94
N GLU A 41 -24.99 -21.49 3.82
CA GLU A 41 -25.70 -22.06 4.97
C GLU A 41 -24.73 -22.78 5.95
N ALA A 42 -23.69 -23.43 5.43
CA ALA A 42 -22.65 -24.06 6.25
C ALA A 42 -21.92 -23.06 7.16
N ALA A 43 -21.68 -21.84 6.68
CA ALA A 43 -21.05 -20.78 7.48
C ALA A 43 -22.01 -20.22 8.53
N LYS A 44 -23.31 -20.16 8.24
CA LYS A 44 -24.35 -19.77 9.21
C LYS A 44 -24.46 -20.81 10.33
N GLN A 45 -24.44 -22.09 9.99
CA GLN A 45 -24.50 -23.19 10.96
C GLN A 45 -23.26 -23.24 11.87
N ALA A 46 -22.07 -22.87 11.36
CA ALA A 46 -20.85 -22.78 12.13
C ALA A 46 -20.82 -21.57 13.10
N GLY A 47 -21.84 -20.70 13.09
CA GLY A 47 -21.95 -19.53 13.98
C GLY A 47 -20.88 -18.45 13.76
N ARG A 48 -20.08 -18.57 12.69
CA ARG A 48 -18.99 -17.64 12.40
C ARG A 48 -19.13 -17.04 11.02
N VAL A 49 -19.50 -15.77 10.99
CA VAL A 49 -19.58 -15.02 9.72
C VAL A 49 -18.17 -14.91 9.13
N PRO A 50 -17.94 -15.36 7.87
CA PRO A 50 -16.64 -15.24 7.23
C PRO A 50 -16.24 -13.78 7.06
N LYS A 51 -14.95 -13.50 7.15
CA LYS A 51 -14.44 -12.14 6.88
C LYS A 51 -14.69 -11.79 5.42
N ARG A 52 -15.04 -10.53 5.14
CA ARG A 52 -15.27 -10.04 3.77
C ARG A 52 -14.11 -10.32 2.82
N SER A 53 -12.87 -10.19 3.33
CA SER A 53 -11.66 -10.52 2.55
C SER A 53 -11.54 -12.00 2.20
N THR A 54 -12.04 -12.89 3.04
CA THR A 54 -12.08 -14.34 2.76
C THR A 54 -13.12 -14.61 1.67
N VAL A 55 -14.31 -14.04 1.81
CA VAL A 55 -15.38 -14.18 0.78
C VAL A 55 -14.92 -13.66 -0.58
N ALA A 56 -14.22 -12.53 -0.60
CA ALA A 56 -13.65 -11.97 -1.84
C ALA A 56 -12.56 -12.87 -2.43
N ALA A 57 -11.69 -13.45 -1.60
CA ALA A 57 -10.65 -14.38 -2.05
C ALA A 57 -11.25 -15.68 -2.62
N ASP A 58 -12.26 -16.23 -1.94
CA ASP A 58 -12.98 -17.43 -2.39
C ASP A 58 -13.72 -17.18 -3.72
N LEU A 59 -14.31 -15.98 -3.88
CA LEU A 59 -14.94 -15.56 -5.13
C LEU A 59 -13.93 -15.49 -6.27
N VAL A 60 -12.75 -14.89 -6.03
CA VAL A 60 -11.69 -14.81 -7.05
C VAL A 60 -11.22 -16.22 -7.43
N GLU A 61 -11.12 -17.13 -6.47
CA GLU A 61 -10.77 -18.53 -6.75
C GLU A 61 -11.83 -19.24 -7.59
N LEU A 62 -13.11 -18.98 -7.33
CA LEU A 62 -14.21 -19.50 -8.13
C LEU A 62 -14.13 -18.99 -9.59
N TRP A 63 -13.89 -17.67 -9.77
CA TRP A 63 -13.73 -17.09 -11.09
C TRP A 63 -12.47 -17.59 -11.80
N ASN A 64 -11.37 -17.80 -11.07
CA ASN A 64 -10.15 -18.40 -11.61
C ASN A 64 -10.42 -19.80 -12.16
N SER A 65 -10.97 -20.69 -11.33
CA SER A 65 -11.18 -22.08 -11.71
C SER A 65 -12.20 -22.26 -12.85
N SER A 66 -13.25 -21.44 -12.86
CA SER A 66 -14.35 -21.58 -13.84
C SER A 66 -14.15 -20.77 -15.12
N PHE A 67 -13.39 -19.68 -15.08
CA PHE A 67 -13.35 -18.73 -16.18
C PHE A 67 -11.95 -18.29 -16.60
N PHE A 68 -11.09 -17.80 -15.69
CA PHE A 68 -9.81 -17.17 -16.04
C PHE A 68 -8.72 -18.19 -16.35
N ILE A 69 -8.50 -19.21 -15.52
CA ILE A 69 -7.45 -20.23 -15.73
C ILE A 69 -7.65 -20.97 -17.04
N PRO A 70 -8.87 -21.41 -17.44
CA PRO A 70 -9.10 -21.99 -18.77
C PRO A 70 -8.74 -21.10 -19.95
N ARG A 71 -8.64 -19.79 -19.72
CA ARG A 71 -8.24 -18.77 -20.71
C ARG A 71 -6.78 -18.37 -20.59
N GLY A 72 -6.01 -19.07 -19.77
CA GLY A 72 -4.58 -18.78 -19.57
C GLY A 72 -4.30 -17.54 -18.73
N VAL A 73 -5.21 -17.18 -17.84
CA VAL A 73 -5.07 -16.03 -16.93
C VAL A 73 -5.30 -16.49 -15.49
N GLU A 74 -4.52 -15.97 -14.55
CA GLU A 74 -4.76 -16.15 -13.12
C GLU A 74 -4.87 -14.79 -12.43
N LEU A 75 -5.92 -14.62 -11.63
CA LEU A 75 -6.10 -13.48 -10.75
C LEU A 75 -5.65 -13.82 -9.34
N MET A 76 -4.81 -12.97 -8.76
CA MET A 76 -4.25 -13.15 -7.43
C MET A 76 -4.62 -11.98 -6.54
N VAL A 77 -5.17 -12.29 -5.37
CA VAL A 77 -5.48 -11.30 -4.33
C VAL A 77 -4.37 -11.30 -3.31
N TYR A 78 -3.79 -10.14 -3.06
CA TYR A 78 -2.81 -9.94 -2.01
C TYR A 78 -3.33 -8.98 -0.94
N LYS A 79 -2.95 -9.24 0.30
CA LYS A 79 -3.00 -8.27 1.38
C LYS A 79 -1.57 -7.94 1.77
N GLY A 80 -1.14 -6.74 1.44
CA GLY A 80 0.28 -6.43 1.51
C GLY A 80 1.06 -7.36 0.59
N ARG A 81 1.98 -8.13 1.15
CA ARG A 81 2.77 -9.15 0.45
C ARG A 81 2.20 -10.57 0.57
N GLU A 82 1.17 -10.77 1.37
CA GLU A 82 0.58 -12.08 1.61
C GLU A 82 -0.47 -12.41 0.57
N ARG A 83 -0.28 -13.49 -0.18
CA ARG A 83 -1.27 -14.02 -1.13
C ARG A 83 -2.47 -14.58 -0.37
N ARG A 84 -3.70 -14.27 -0.81
CA ARG A 84 -4.95 -14.62 -0.12
C ARG A 84 -5.77 -15.68 -0.81
N ASN A 85 -5.48 -16.02 -2.07
CA ASN A 85 -6.21 -17.02 -2.85
C ASN A 85 -5.29 -18.00 -3.56
N GLY A 86 -5.87 -19.11 -4.05
CA GLY A 86 -5.19 -20.15 -4.80
C GLY A 86 -4.30 -21.07 -3.97
N GLN A 87 -3.55 -21.92 -4.66
CA GLN A 87 -2.68 -22.94 -4.05
C GLN A 87 -1.63 -22.36 -3.09
N TYR A 88 -1.23 -21.11 -3.31
CA TYR A 88 -0.20 -20.42 -2.52
C TYR A 88 -0.76 -19.42 -1.50
N ALA A 89 -2.03 -19.60 -1.12
CA ALA A 89 -2.64 -18.74 -0.09
C ALA A 89 -1.85 -18.79 1.23
N GLY A 90 -1.60 -17.62 1.83
CA GLY A 90 -0.79 -17.46 3.04
C GLY A 90 0.71 -17.34 2.79
N ARG A 91 1.20 -17.53 1.56
CA ARG A 91 2.61 -17.33 1.21
C ARG A 91 2.91 -15.83 1.06
N LEU A 92 4.08 -15.43 1.56
CA LEU A 92 4.62 -14.09 1.37
C LEU A 92 5.42 -14.03 0.06
N ASP A 93 5.11 -13.04 -0.75
CA ASP A 93 5.84 -12.73 -1.97
C ASP A 93 6.71 -11.50 -1.73
N MET A 94 8.04 -11.69 -1.79
CA MET A 94 9.00 -10.63 -1.51
C MET A 94 9.26 -9.74 -2.73
N ASP A 95 9.01 -10.27 -3.93
CA ASP A 95 9.29 -9.60 -5.20
C ASP A 95 8.07 -8.90 -5.79
N LEU A 96 7.03 -8.73 -4.98
CA LEU A 96 5.78 -8.13 -5.45
C LEU A 96 5.99 -6.69 -5.94
N PRO A 97 5.56 -6.33 -7.15
CA PRO A 97 5.69 -4.98 -7.68
C PRO A 97 5.06 -3.93 -6.75
N GLY A 98 5.77 -2.83 -6.53
CA GLY A 98 5.29 -1.72 -5.68
C GLY A 98 5.66 -1.82 -4.19
N PHE A 99 6.31 -2.90 -3.75
CA PHE A 99 6.84 -3.02 -2.39
C PHE A 99 8.34 -2.73 -2.27
N ASN A 100 9.05 -2.61 -3.39
CA ASN A 100 10.47 -2.23 -3.41
C ASN A 100 10.61 -0.71 -3.39
N LEU A 101 10.08 -0.08 -2.33
CA LEU A 101 10.19 1.37 -2.14
C LEU A 101 11.60 1.73 -1.69
N THR A 102 12.25 2.58 -2.46
CA THR A 102 13.50 3.23 -2.09
C THR A 102 13.25 4.58 -1.43
N ALA A 103 14.25 5.13 -0.74
CA ALA A 103 14.14 6.46 -0.15
C ALA A 103 13.87 7.56 -1.20
N ASP A 104 14.21 7.30 -2.47
CA ASP A 104 14.02 8.21 -3.59
C ASP A 104 12.58 8.23 -4.12
N ASP A 105 11.79 7.17 -3.84
CA ASP A 105 10.37 7.11 -4.19
C ASP A 105 9.49 8.02 -3.31
N ILE A 106 10.08 8.63 -2.30
CA ILE A 106 9.42 9.59 -1.42
C ILE A 106 9.74 10.99 -1.92
N THR A 107 8.97 11.45 -2.89
CA THR A 107 9.05 12.84 -3.36
C THR A 107 8.63 13.79 -2.25
N ASP A 108 9.34 14.92 -2.13
CA ASP A 108 9.01 15.99 -1.16
C ASP A 108 7.62 16.61 -1.40
N SER A 109 6.94 16.28 -2.52
CA SER A 109 5.57 16.70 -2.83
C SER A 109 4.50 16.11 -1.91
N ASP A 110 4.77 15.02 -1.20
CA ASP A 110 3.83 14.43 -0.23
C ASP A 110 3.77 15.19 1.11
N SER A 111 4.26 16.43 1.16
CA SER A 111 4.30 17.23 2.39
C SER A 111 2.94 17.82 2.80
N GLU A 112 1.89 17.70 1.97
CA GLU A 112 0.58 18.33 2.26
C GLU A 112 -0.39 17.48 3.08
N LEU A 113 -0.04 16.25 3.46
CA LEU A 113 -0.90 15.41 4.32
C LEU A 113 -0.32 15.27 5.75
N THR A 114 0.05 16.38 6.36
CA THR A 114 0.29 16.44 7.79
C THR A 114 -0.97 16.93 8.49
N GLU A 115 -2.09 16.24 8.33
CA GLU A 115 -3.19 16.35 9.26
C GLU A 115 -3.00 15.31 10.38
N GLY A 116 -2.60 15.82 11.55
CA GLY A 116 -3.06 15.35 12.84
C GLY A 116 -2.65 13.96 13.29
N ASP A 117 -1.36 13.68 13.42
CA ASP A 117 -0.92 12.67 14.41
C ASP A 117 0.04 13.34 15.40
N SER A 118 -0.55 14.24 16.20
CA SER A 118 0.10 14.85 17.36
C SER A 118 -0.16 13.99 18.61
N GLU A 119 0.32 12.75 18.56
CA GLU A 119 0.58 11.96 19.75
C GLU A 119 2.09 11.90 19.94
N ASP A 120 2.61 12.88 20.63
CA ASP A 120 3.84 12.99 21.40
C ASP A 120 4.52 14.36 21.26
N ASP A 121 3.75 15.44 21.25
CA ASP A 121 4.32 16.74 21.60
C ASP A 121 4.13 16.95 23.12
N TYR A 122 4.88 16.17 23.92
CA TYR A 122 5.12 16.52 25.31
C TYR A 122 5.95 17.80 25.32
N VAL A 123 5.27 18.94 25.29
CA VAL A 123 5.86 20.22 25.63
C VAL A 123 5.86 20.28 27.16
N PRO A 124 7.01 20.22 27.82
CA PRO A 124 7.05 20.37 29.28
C PRO A 124 6.45 21.74 29.65
N PRO A 125 5.58 21.80 30.69
CA PRO A 125 5.01 23.05 31.12
C PRO A 125 6.12 23.97 31.65
N GLY A 126 6.46 25.00 30.87
CA GLY A 126 7.51 25.97 31.20
C GLY A 126 8.41 26.41 30.06
N GLY A 127 8.21 25.87 28.86
CA GLY A 127 8.94 26.29 27.66
C GLY A 127 8.51 27.69 27.23
N VAL A 128 9.21 28.71 27.74
CA VAL A 128 9.07 30.10 27.30
C VAL A 128 9.40 30.13 25.81
N ARG A 129 8.39 30.43 24.98
CA ARG A 129 8.63 30.85 23.59
C ARG A 129 9.47 32.13 23.66
N TYR A 130 10.78 31.97 23.58
CA TYR A 130 11.65 33.11 23.31
C TYR A 130 11.30 33.60 21.91
N GLY A 131 10.44 34.60 21.89
CA GLY A 131 10.18 35.43 20.74
C GLY A 131 11.52 35.91 20.19
N ASN A 132 11.56 36.09 18.90
CA ASN A 132 12.64 36.54 18.05
C ASN A 132 13.23 37.91 18.47
N TYR A 133 13.79 37.97 19.69
CA TYR A 133 14.72 39.02 20.11
C TYR A 133 16.13 38.44 19.92
N GLY A 134 16.57 38.43 18.66
CA GLY A 134 17.97 38.21 18.30
C GLY A 134 18.83 39.35 18.88
N GLY A 135 19.13 39.21 20.16
CA GLY A 135 20.14 40.04 20.78
C GLY A 135 21.45 39.92 20.04
N VAL A 136 22.12 41.05 19.88
CA VAL A 136 23.39 41.30 19.14
C VAL A 136 24.56 40.49 19.68
N TYR A 137 24.38 39.63 20.69
CA TYR A 137 25.35 38.79 21.34
C TYR A 137 25.23 37.35 20.87
N GLY A 138 25.99 36.95 19.84
CA GLY A 138 26.10 35.56 19.47
C GLY A 138 26.19 35.19 17.99
N ARG A 139 26.38 36.17 17.10
CA ARG A 139 26.82 35.84 15.75
C ARG A 139 28.30 35.48 15.84
N GLN A 140 28.58 34.18 16.00
CA GLN A 140 29.94 33.67 15.78
C GLN A 140 30.35 34.07 14.37
N ASP A 141 31.49 34.77 14.31
CA ASP A 141 32.02 35.29 13.05
C ASP A 141 32.25 34.13 12.08
N PRO A 142 31.61 34.13 10.89
CA PRO A 142 31.68 33.01 9.95
C PRO A 142 33.10 32.75 9.42
N THR A 143 34.04 33.64 9.70
CA THR A 143 35.43 33.54 9.29
C THR A 143 36.30 32.80 10.29
N THR A 144 35.85 32.67 11.54
CA THR A 144 36.60 31.93 12.58
C THR A 144 36.43 30.42 12.40
N VAL A 145 37.41 29.65 12.86
CA VAL A 145 37.39 28.19 12.82
C VAL A 145 36.18 27.64 13.57
N GLU A 146 35.86 28.21 14.73
CA GLU A 146 34.69 27.85 15.54
C GLU A 146 33.36 28.14 14.81
N GLY A 147 33.26 29.25 14.07
CA GLY A 147 32.10 29.55 13.26
C GLY A 147 31.89 28.57 12.11
N ARG A 148 32.97 28.05 11.51
CA ARG A 148 32.87 27.02 10.46
C ARG A 148 32.45 25.67 11.04
N GLU A 149 32.98 25.26 12.17
CA GLU A 149 32.63 24.02 12.85
C GLU A 149 31.17 24.06 13.31
N ALA A 150 30.68 25.16 13.87
CA ALA A 150 29.30 25.32 14.27
C ALA A 150 28.32 25.21 13.06
N ARG A 151 28.72 25.74 11.88
CA ARG A 151 27.95 25.57 10.63
C ARG A 151 27.93 24.13 10.14
N MET A 152 29.08 23.44 10.22
CA MET A 152 29.13 22.02 9.82
C MET A 152 28.25 21.16 10.72
N ARG A 153 28.35 21.33 12.03
CA ARG A 153 27.46 20.61 12.99
C ARG A 153 25.99 20.88 12.76
N ARG A 154 25.59 22.13 12.46
CA ARG A 154 24.19 22.47 12.12
C ARG A 154 23.72 21.77 10.86
N LYS A 155 24.55 21.71 9.82
CA LYS A 155 24.24 20.99 8.59
C LYS A 155 24.11 19.49 8.82
N GLU A 156 25.01 18.90 9.60
CA GLU A 156 24.93 17.48 9.97
C GLU A 156 23.64 17.15 10.71
N ILE A 157 23.26 17.99 11.69
CA ILE A 157 22.01 17.83 12.43
C ILE A 157 20.81 17.95 11.49
N GLU A 158 20.79 18.95 10.62
CA GLU A 158 19.71 19.15 9.64
C GLU A 158 19.60 17.98 8.67
N GLU A 159 20.73 17.46 8.16
CA GLU A 159 20.76 16.28 7.30
C GLU A 159 20.27 15.03 8.03
N GLU A 160 20.67 14.85 9.28
CA GLU A 160 20.23 13.73 10.10
C GLU A 160 18.71 13.80 10.39
N GLU A 161 18.18 14.98 10.71
CA GLU A 161 16.75 15.18 10.89
C GLU A 161 15.98 14.93 9.59
N LYS A 162 16.50 15.42 8.46
CA LYS A 162 15.89 15.16 7.13
C LYS A 162 15.87 13.67 6.82
N LYS A 163 16.96 12.95 7.14
CA LYS A 163 17.03 11.49 6.98
C LYS A 163 16.01 10.77 7.88
N LYS A 164 15.88 11.15 9.14
CA LYS A 164 14.91 10.59 10.09
C LYS A 164 13.47 10.84 9.62
N ARG A 165 13.16 12.03 9.10
CA ARG A 165 11.82 12.35 8.54
C ARG A 165 11.52 11.49 7.31
N ARG A 166 12.47 11.30 6.39
CA ARG A 166 12.32 10.42 5.23
C ARG A 166 12.08 8.97 5.65
N GLU A 167 12.84 8.46 6.61
CA GLU A 167 12.67 7.11 7.14
C GLU A 167 11.28 6.92 7.80
N LYS A 168 10.83 7.90 8.59
CA LYS A 168 9.49 7.86 9.20
C LYS A 168 8.38 7.82 8.12
N LYS A 169 8.50 8.64 7.06
CA LYS A 169 7.56 8.62 5.93
C LYS A 169 7.57 7.27 5.21
N LEU A 170 8.75 6.69 4.96
CA LEU A 170 8.90 5.38 4.33
C LEU A 170 8.20 4.28 5.14
N ARG A 171 8.43 4.25 6.45
CA ARG A 171 7.78 3.29 7.36
C ARG A 171 6.26 3.43 7.34
N ARG A 172 5.74 4.68 7.28
CA ARG A 172 4.29 4.93 7.19
C ARG A 172 3.73 4.39 5.87
N LYS A 173 4.37 4.69 4.75
CA LYS A 173 3.95 4.22 3.42
C LYS A 173 3.99 2.69 3.31
N LEU A 174 5.03 2.05 3.85
CA LEU A 174 5.11 0.59 3.90
C LEU A 174 3.99 -0.03 4.73
N ARG A 175 3.67 0.51 5.91
CA ARG A 175 2.55 0.04 6.74
C ARG A 175 1.20 0.19 6.03
N GLU A 176 1.02 1.24 5.26
CA GLU A 176 -0.18 1.45 4.46
C GLU A 176 -0.30 0.40 3.35
N LEU A 177 0.80 0.14 2.63
CA LEU A 177 0.86 -0.91 1.61
C LEU A 177 0.60 -2.30 2.20
N GLU A 178 1.13 -2.63 3.38
CA GLU A 178 0.89 -3.90 4.06
C GLU A 178 -0.58 -4.12 4.44
N ARG A 179 -1.35 -3.05 4.64
CA ARG A 179 -2.79 -3.12 4.94
C ARG A 179 -3.67 -3.17 3.71
N ARG A 180 -3.13 -2.76 2.56
CA ARG A 180 -3.87 -2.64 1.31
C ARG A 180 -4.12 -4.00 0.69
N TYR A 181 -5.31 -4.16 0.12
CA TYR A 181 -5.63 -5.28 -0.77
C TYR A 181 -5.36 -4.86 -2.21
N THR A 182 -4.70 -5.75 -2.94
CA THR A 182 -4.35 -5.51 -4.35
C THR A 182 -4.68 -6.75 -5.16
N LEU A 183 -5.26 -6.55 -6.34
CA LEU A 183 -5.52 -7.60 -7.31
C LEU A 183 -4.43 -7.56 -8.38
N TYR A 184 -3.72 -8.67 -8.55
CA TYR A 184 -2.74 -8.87 -9.61
C TYR A 184 -3.28 -9.83 -10.64
N LEU A 185 -2.82 -9.66 -11.88
CA LEU A 185 -3.15 -10.50 -13.01
C LEU A 185 -1.86 -11.06 -13.58
N THR A 186 -1.82 -12.38 -13.80
CA THR A 186 -0.71 -13.08 -14.43
C THR A 186 -1.22 -13.87 -15.60
N CYS A 187 -0.57 -13.75 -16.77
CA CYS A 187 -0.81 -14.62 -17.89
C CYS A 187 -0.04 -15.91 -17.65
N LEU A 188 -0.75 -17.02 -17.72
CA LEU A 188 -0.17 -18.36 -17.63
C LEU A 188 0.47 -18.70 -18.98
N THR A 189 1.73 -19.09 -18.98
CA THR A 189 2.34 -19.66 -20.18
C THR A 189 1.67 -20.99 -20.50
N PRO A 190 1.29 -21.27 -21.76
CA PRO A 190 0.77 -22.58 -22.11
C PRO A 190 1.79 -23.64 -21.71
N THR A 191 1.38 -24.59 -20.87
CA THR A 191 2.24 -25.72 -20.52
C THR A 191 2.45 -26.51 -21.81
N PRO A 192 3.67 -26.65 -22.33
CA PRO A 192 3.90 -27.47 -23.53
C PRO A 192 3.60 -28.91 -23.16
N GLY A 193 2.45 -29.45 -23.56
CA GLY A 193 2.19 -30.88 -23.31
C GLY A 193 0.74 -31.35 -23.34
N TYR A 194 -0.24 -30.55 -23.66
CA TYR A 194 -1.62 -30.99 -23.91
C TYR A 194 -2.10 -30.41 -25.24
N ALA A 195 -1.70 -31.03 -26.31
CA ALA A 195 -2.32 -30.97 -27.63
C ALA A 195 -2.91 -32.35 -27.96
#